data_0b6afabf1ee64674ab5c19398dca8818
#
_entry.id   0b6afabf1ee64674ab5c19398dca8818
#
_cell.length_a   1.000
_cell.length_b   1.000
_cell.length_c   1.000
_cell.angle_alpha   90.00
_cell.angle_beta   90.00
_cell.angle_gamma   90.00
#
_symmetry.space_group_name_H-M   'P 1'
#
loop_
_entity.id
_entity.type
_entity.pdbx_description
1 polymer ?
#
loop_
_entity_poly.entity_id
_entity_poly.type
_entity_poly.pdbx_seq_one_letter_code
_entity_poly.pdbx_strand_id
1 'polypeptide(L)'
;MPVRIDERTSMVANNLLKLPIDKAALGRALFALAGISRIHIIGCGRSGTTMLHLALACFRNVTLSTSETSVQYPYLRERLSLTLRLFSVSGRKHYVTKRNSGWTKPDRIDDLIEWTRLENIGIINLVRDPRDVMLSRHAGAARPDLPYISQKRWYDSILATDKVFDSLKDHPRKLTLRYEDLILKPLESQSQIEAAFGVLPNPNALPIDKVKDNFERLRLQYDARELPALNGLRNMDAETVLHWRKSGEAPSFETMTPDMLDRLKRFCEEHGYDRI
;
A
#
# COMPACT_ATOMS: atom_id res chain seq x y z
N MET A 1 17.37 -11.16 -9.11
CA MET A 1 18.61 -10.42 -9.40
C MET A 1 18.26 -8.95 -9.51
N PRO A 2 18.96 -8.02 -8.82
CA PRO A 2 18.78 -6.60 -9.08
C PRO A 2 19.13 -6.36 -10.54
N VAL A 3 18.19 -5.81 -11.28
CA VAL A 3 18.42 -5.47 -12.70
C VAL A 3 19.46 -4.35 -12.71
N ARG A 4 20.70 -4.68 -13.02
CA ARG A 4 21.64 -3.67 -13.50
C ARG A 4 21.03 -3.12 -14.77
N ILE A 5 20.60 -1.86 -14.73
CA ILE A 5 20.27 -1.11 -15.94
C ILE A 5 21.56 -1.09 -16.74
N ASP A 6 21.55 -1.68 -17.92
CA ASP A 6 22.73 -1.65 -18.77
C ASP A 6 23.07 -0.18 -19.12
N GLU A 7 24.34 0.07 -19.44
CA GLU A 7 24.82 1.43 -19.71
C GLU A 7 24.06 2.10 -20.86
N ARG A 8 23.60 1.33 -21.87
CA ARG A 8 22.80 1.85 -22.99
C ARG A 8 21.45 2.34 -22.54
N THR A 9 20.74 1.56 -21.71
CA THR A 9 19.44 1.95 -21.13
C THR A 9 19.60 3.19 -20.24
N SER A 10 20.68 3.27 -19.46
CA SER A 10 21.00 4.45 -18.64
C SER A 10 21.28 5.69 -19.51
N MET A 11 22.00 5.53 -20.61
CA MET A 11 22.31 6.63 -21.53
C MET A 11 21.05 7.13 -22.27
N VAL A 12 20.20 6.24 -22.74
CA VAL A 12 18.91 6.60 -23.37
C VAL A 12 18.01 7.33 -22.38
N ALA A 13 17.88 6.82 -21.17
CA ALA A 13 17.10 7.45 -20.11
C ALA A 13 17.62 8.87 -19.80
N ASN A 14 18.93 9.03 -19.68
CA ASN A 14 19.55 10.32 -19.39
C ASN A 14 19.35 11.33 -20.52
N ASN A 15 19.36 10.89 -21.77
CA ASN A 15 19.09 11.76 -22.93
C ASN A 15 17.61 12.18 -22.99
N LEU A 16 16.67 11.25 -22.76
CA LEU A 16 15.24 11.57 -22.69
C LEU A 16 14.93 12.56 -21.55
N LEU A 17 15.63 12.45 -20.40
CA LEU A 17 15.46 13.37 -19.28
C LEU A 17 15.90 14.81 -19.58
N LYS A 18 16.75 15.04 -20.57
CA LYS A 18 17.22 16.36 -20.99
C LYS A 18 16.29 17.04 -22.00
N LEU A 19 15.36 16.29 -22.62
CA LEU A 19 14.44 16.87 -23.59
C LEU A 19 13.41 17.78 -22.91
N PRO A 20 12.96 18.87 -23.55
CA PRO A 20 11.89 19.75 -23.06
C PRO A 20 10.51 19.12 -23.31
N ILE A 21 10.25 17.94 -22.73
CA ILE A 21 9.01 17.19 -22.89
C ILE A 21 8.29 17.07 -21.54
N ASP A 22 6.98 16.93 -21.60
CA ASP A 22 6.21 16.54 -20.40
C ASP A 22 6.59 15.10 -19.98
N LYS A 23 7.45 15.02 -18.98
CA LYS A 23 7.98 13.76 -18.45
C LYS A 23 6.88 12.88 -17.84
N ALA A 24 5.84 13.49 -17.30
CA ALA A 24 4.71 12.76 -16.74
C ALA A 24 3.86 12.14 -17.85
N ALA A 25 3.57 12.90 -18.91
CA ALA A 25 2.86 12.39 -20.08
C ALA A 25 3.63 11.26 -20.78
N LEU A 26 4.93 11.43 -20.97
CA LEU A 26 5.77 10.37 -21.55
C LEU A 26 5.77 9.11 -20.67
N GLY A 27 5.89 9.27 -19.36
CA GLY A 27 5.84 8.15 -18.42
C GLY A 27 4.50 7.39 -18.46
N ARG A 28 3.39 8.12 -18.61
CA ARG A 28 2.05 7.52 -18.81
C ARG A 28 1.98 6.72 -20.10
N ALA A 29 2.44 7.32 -21.19
CA ALA A 29 2.46 6.65 -22.50
C ALA A 29 3.29 5.35 -22.47
N LEU A 30 4.46 5.36 -21.85
CA LEU A 30 5.30 4.17 -21.68
C LEU A 30 4.57 3.04 -20.95
N PHE A 31 3.87 3.34 -19.85
CA PHE A 31 3.11 2.34 -19.11
C PHE A 31 1.90 1.83 -19.90
N ALA A 32 1.19 2.72 -20.60
CA ALA A 32 0.08 2.33 -21.46
C ALA A 32 0.54 1.38 -22.57
N LEU A 33 1.61 1.73 -23.29
CA LEU A 33 2.20 0.90 -24.37
C LEU A 33 2.66 -0.48 -23.84
N ALA A 34 3.22 -0.54 -22.65
CA ALA A 34 3.65 -1.79 -22.05
C ALA A 34 2.51 -2.59 -21.39
N GLY A 35 1.28 -2.08 -21.37
CA GLY A 35 0.15 -2.70 -20.67
C GLY A 35 0.35 -2.77 -19.16
N ILE A 36 1.04 -1.79 -18.56
CA ILE A 36 1.30 -1.72 -17.12
C ILE A 36 0.21 -0.87 -16.47
N SER A 37 -0.57 -1.47 -15.59
CA SER A 37 -1.50 -0.75 -14.71
C SER A 37 -0.89 -0.56 -13.33
N ARG A 38 -1.40 0.41 -12.58
CA ARG A 38 -0.90 0.76 -11.26
C ARG A 38 -1.92 0.42 -10.18
N ILE A 39 -1.42 0.04 -9.01
CA ILE A 39 -2.20 -0.12 -7.79
C ILE A 39 -1.46 0.61 -6.67
N HIS A 40 -2.16 1.42 -5.88
CA HIS A 40 -1.58 2.16 -4.76
C HIS A 40 -2.31 1.81 -3.47
N ILE A 41 -1.56 1.39 -2.45
CA ILE A 41 -2.11 1.00 -1.16
C ILE A 41 -2.05 2.20 -0.22
N ILE A 42 -3.18 2.57 0.36
CA ILE A 42 -3.32 3.57 1.41
C ILE A 42 -3.85 2.95 2.71
N GLY A 43 -3.94 3.74 3.76
CA GLY A 43 -4.44 3.35 5.07
C GLY A 43 -3.62 3.97 6.19
N CYS A 44 -4.10 3.88 7.40
CA CYS A 44 -3.38 4.36 8.57
C CYS A 44 -2.06 3.61 8.77
N GLY A 45 -1.07 4.25 9.36
CA GLY A 45 0.10 3.53 9.86
C GLY A 45 -0.32 2.41 10.80
N ARG A 46 0.40 1.29 10.77
CA ARG A 46 0.11 0.09 11.59
C ARG A 46 -1.19 -0.65 11.26
N SER A 47 -1.91 -0.28 10.20
CA SER A 47 -3.06 -1.08 9.71
C SER A 47 -2.65 -2.31 8.91
N GLY A 48 -1.36 -2.57 8.69
CA GLY A 48 -0.88 -3.75 7.95
C GLY A 48 -0.59 -3.51 6.46
N THR A 49 -0.50 -2.25 6.01
CA THR A 49 -0.25 -1.92 4.59
C THR A 49 1.01 -2.56 4.01
N THR A 50 2.06 -2.76 4.81
CA THR A 50 3.27 -3.47 4.38
C THR A 50 3.00 -4.97 4.19
N MET A 51 2.21 -5.57 5.07
CA MET A 51 1.81 -6.98 4.95
C MET A 51 0.99 -7.18 3.67
N LEU A 52 -0.02 -6.35 3.43
CA LEU A 52 -0.81 -6.41 2.20
C LEU A 52 0.07 -6.21 0.96
N HIS A 53 0.97 -5.22 0.97
CA HIS A 53 1.86 -4.96 -0.15
C HIS A 53 2.69 -6.20 -0.54
N LEU A 54 3.25 -6.89 0.45
CA LEU A 54 4.03 -8.12 0.24
C LEU A 54 3.13 -9.31 -0.15
N ALA A 55 1.92 -9.38 0.39
CA ALA A 55 0.95 -10.42 0.04
C ALA A 55 0.59 -10.39 -1.46
N LEU A 56 0.58 -9.21 -2.08
CA LEU A 56 0.30 -9.07 -3.52
C LEU A 56 1.36 -9.73 -4.42
N ALA A 57 2.49 -10.17 -3.88
CA ALA A 57 3.47 -10.98 -4.63
C ALA A 57 2.94 -12.37 -5.05
N CYS A 58 1.82 -12.81 -4.48
CA CYS A 58 1.17 -14.07 -4.88
C CYS A 58 0.45 -14.01 -6.25
N PHE A 59 0.30 -12.81 -6.83
CA PHE A 59 -0.36 -12.65 -8.12
C PHE A 59 0.61 -12.66 -9.30
N ARG A 60 0.11 -13.07 -10.46
CA ARG A 60 0.87 -13.05 -11.71
C ARG A 60 1.13 -11.62 -12.16
N ASN A 61 2.30 -11.41 -12.75
CA ASN A 61 2.66 -10.15 -13.38
C ASN A 61 2.53 -8.93 -12.46
N VAL A 62 2.63 -9.16 -11.15
CA VAL A 62 2.72 -8.11 -10.14
C VAL A 62 4.17 -7.80 -9.84
N THR A 63 4.51 -6.52 -9.87
CA THR A 63 5.81 -5.99 -9.44
C THR A 63 5.58 -5.03 -8.30
N LEU A 64 6.24 -5.25 -7.18
CA LEU A 64 6.14 -4.42 -5.98
C LEU A 64 7.19 -3.31 -6.01
N SER A 65 6.84 -2.12 -5.51
CA SER A 65 7.84 -1.12 -5.14
C SER A 65 8.69 -1.63 -3.98
N THR A 66 9.95 -1.23 -3.94
CA THR A 66 10.89 -1.67 -2.90
C THR A 66 10.95 -0.71 -1.71
N SER A 67 10.13 0.34 -1.72
CA SER A 67 10.04 1.35 -0.67
C SER A 67 8.64 1.96 -0.58
N GLU A 68 8.38 2.67 0.50
CA GLU A 68 7.23 3.55 0.62
C GLU A 68 7.39 4.75 -0.32
N THR A 69 6.36 5.07 -1.09
CA THR A 69 6.45 6.08 -2.15
C THR A 69 5.23 6.99 -2.18
N SER A 70 5.38 8.16 -2.83
CA SER A 70 4.21 8.95 -3.23
C SER A 70 3.49 8.30 -4.42
N VAL A 71 2.25 8.70 -4.66
CA VAL A 71 1.47 8.23 -5.82
C VAL A 71 2.12 8.61 -7.17
N GLN A 72 2.90 9.69 -7.20
CA GLN A 72 3.62 10.13 -8.40
C GLN A 72 4.74 9.16 -8.83
N TYR A 73 5.26 8.38 -7.88
CA TYR A 73 6.26 7.36 -8.19
C TYR A 73 5.58 6.14 -8.90
N PRO A 74 6.20 5.50 -9.90
CA PRO A 74 7.57 5.70 -10.37
C PRO A 74 7.71 6.94 -11.28
N TYR A 75 8.83 7.64 -11.16
CA TYR A 75 9.18 8.74 -12.04
C TYR A 75 9.65 8.22 -13.42
N LEU A 76 9.90 9.12 -14.36
CA LEU A 76 10.18 8.74 -15.75
C LEU A 76 11.30 7.69 -15.90
N ARG A 77 12.39 7.84 -15.16
CA ARG A 77 13.52 6.89 -15.21
C ARG A 77 13.12 5.48 -14.80
N GLU A 78 12.41 5.37 -13.70
CA GLU A 78 11.91 4.09 -13.17
C GLU A 78 10.84 3.51 -14.10
N ARG A 79 9.97 4.34 -14.68
CA ARG A 79 8.96 3.91 -15.66
C ARG A 79 9.60 3.34 -16.90
N LEU A 80 10.64 3.99 -17.44
CA LEU A 80 11.39 3.47 -18.59
C LEU A 80 12.01 2.10 -18.25
N SER A 81 12.67 1.98 -17.12
CA SER A 81 13.26 0.72 -16.67
C SER A 81 12.23 -0.40 -16.51
N LEU A 82 11.09 -0.11 -15.88
CA LEU A 82 9.99 -1.06 -15.71
C LEU A 82 9.37 -1.46 -17.05
N THR A 83 9.17 -0.51 -17.95
CA THR A 83 8.65 -0.76 -19.31
C THR A 83 9.55 -1.73 -20.05
N LEU A 84 10.84 -1.46 -20.12
CA LEU A 84 11.81 -2.32 -20.82
C LEU A 84 11.87 -3.72 -20.21
N ARG A 85 11.88 -3.82 -18.87
CA ARG A 85 11.90 -5.11 -18.16
C ARG A 85 10.65 -5.94 -18.39
N LEU A 86 9.48 -5.30 -18.42
CA LEU A 86 8.19 -5.97 -18.49
C LEU A 86 7.65 -6.07 -19.92
N PHE A 87 8.33 -5.49 -20.91
CA PHE A 87 7.85 -5.47 -22.29
C PHE A 87 7.67 -6.88 -22.87
N SER A 88 8.58 -7.80 -22.57
CA SER A 88 8.52 -9.21 -23.02
C SER A 88 7.52 -10.07 -22.22
N VAL A 89 7.00 -9.58 -21.10
CA VAL A 89 6.03 -10.32 -20.31
C VAL A 89 4.66 -10.23 -20.95
N SER A 90 4.03 -11.36 -21.27
CA SER A 90 2.70 -11.39 -21.85
C SER A 90 1.60 -11.04 -20.84
N GLY A 91 0.51 -10.46 -21.34
CA GLY A 91 -0.66 -10.09 -20.54
C GLY A 91 -0.52 -8.77 -19.77
N ARG A 92 -1.57 -8.45 -19.04
CA ARG A 92 -1.60 -7.24 -18.19
C ARG A 92 -0.62 -7.34 -17.04
N LYS A 93 0.13 -6.28 -16.78
CA LYS A 93 1.11 -6.17 -15.71
C LYS A 93 0.63 -5.15 -14.68
N HIS A 94 0.98 -5.36 -13.42
CA HIS A 94 0.56 -4.49 -12.34
C HIS A 94 1.79 -4.03 -11.56
N TYR A 95 1.94 -2.72 -11.42
CA TYR A 95 2.96 -2.13 -10.56
C TYR A 95 2.31 -1.62 -9.27
N VAL A 96 2.68 -2.22 -8.15
CA VAL A 96 2.09 -1.93 -6.85
C VAL A 96 3.01 -1.06 -6.02
N THR A 97 2.46 0.03 -5.51
CA THR A 97 3.11 0.96 -4.59
C THR A 97 2.31 1.06 -3.31
N LYS A 98 2.95 1.48 -2.22
CA LYS A 98 2.24 1.84 -1.00
C LYS A 98 2.63 3.24 -0.54
N ARG A 99 1.69 3.92 0.11
CA ARG A 99 1.83 5.27 0.63
C ARG A 99 3.05 5.42 1.54
N ASN A 100 3.66 6.62 1.56
CA ASN A 100 4.66 7.02 2.55
C ASN A 100 3.99 7.59 3.83
N SER A 101 4.79 7.88 4.85
CA SER A 101 4.30 8.38 6.13
C SER A 101 3.64 9.77 6.07
N GLY A 102 3.92 10.55 5.04
CA GLY A 102 3.40 11.91 4.85
C GLY A 102 2.19 12.01 3.92
N TRP A 103 1.57 10.92 3.54
CA TRP A 103 0.50 10.89 2.55
C TRP A 103 -0.79 11.65 2.97
N THR A 104 -0.97 11.88 4.28
CA THR A 104 -2.14 12.61 4.84
C THR A 104 -2.04 14.12 4.74
N LYS A 105 -0.93 14.66 4.21
CA LYS A 105 -0.80 16.08 3.97
C LYS A 105 -1.74 16.52 2.85
N PRO A 106 -2.37 17.71 2.94
CA PRO A 106 -3.37 18.16 1.96
C PRO A 106 -2.90 18.09 0.51
N ASP A 107 -1.68 18.58 0.23
CA ASP A 107 -1.06 18.53 -1.09
C ASP A 107 -0.88 17.08 -1.60
N ARG A 108 -0.57 16.15 -0.72
CA ARG A 108 -0.41 14.73 -1.08
C ARG A 108 -1.72 14.01 -1.34
N ILE A 109 -2.78 14.41 -0.63
CA ILE A 109 -4.12 13.89 -0.87
C ILE A 109 -4.62 14.36 -2.24
N ASP A 110 -4.43 15.64 -2.55
CA ASP A 110 -4.83 16.21 -3.84
C ASP A 110 -4.03 15.58 -5.00
N ASP A 111 -2.71 15.43 -4.86
CA ASP A 111 -1.87 14.63 -5.77
C ASP A 111 -2.44 13.21 -5.97
N LEU A 112 -2.80 12.52 -4.88
CA LEU A 112 -3.32 11.14 -4.96
C LEU A 112 -4.62 11.08 -5.77
N ILE A 113 -5.53 12.00 -5.56
CA ILE A 113 -6.80 12.08 -6.28
C ILE A 113 -6.55 12.37 -7.76
N GLU A 114 -5.73 13.38 -8.07
CA GLU A 114 -5.42 13.78 -9.43
C GLU A 114 -4.73 12.64 -10.21
N TRP A 115 -3.63 12.11 -9.68
CA TRP A 115 -2.89 11.03 -10.34
C TRP A 115 -3.71 9.75 -10.50
N THR A 116 -4.60 9.45 -9.55
CA THR A 116 -5.52 8.31 -9.65
C THR A 116 -6.45 8.46 -10.84
N ARG A 117 -7.00 9.65 -11.05
CA ARG A 117 -7.86 9.93 -12.22
C ARG A 117 -7.07 9.90 -13.52
N LEU A 118 -5.90 10.55 -13.57
CA LEU A 118 -5.08 10.66 -14.76
C LEU A 118 -4.56 9.31 -15.27
N GLU A 119 -4.20 8.40 -14.38
CA GLU A 119 -3.59 7.12 -14.74
C GLU A 119 -4.49 5.92 -14.45
N ASN A 120 -5.73 6.13 -14.06
CA ASN A 120 -6.64 5.05 -13.67
C ASN A 120 -5.99 4.10 -12.63
N ILE A 121 -5.35 4.69 -11.59
CA ILE A 121 -4.65 3.93 -10.55
C ILE A 121 -5.68 3.21 -9.68
N GLY A 122 -5.51 1.91 -9.49
CA GLY A 122 -6.30 1.17 -8.50
C GLY A 122 -5.90 1.59 -7.08
N ILE A 123 -6.89 1.84 -6.21
CA ILE A 123 -6.66 2.21 -4.82
C ILE A 123 -7.13 1.09 -3.89
N ILE A 124 -6.24 0.63 -3.02
CA ILE A 124 -6.61 -0.26 -1.91
C ILE A 124 -6.47 0.51 -0.60
N ASN A 125 -7.56 0.68 0.12
CA ASN A 125 -7.56 1.18 1.49
C ASN A 125 -7.58 -0.01 2.44
N LEU A 126 -6.56 -0.13 3.29
CA LEU A 126 -6.52 -1.15 4.32
C LEU A 126 -6.90 -0.54 5.66
N VAL A 127 -8.04 -0.97 6.20
CA VAL A 127 -8.54 -0.58 7.52
C VAL A 127 -8.22 -1.66 8.56
N ARG A 128 -8.11 -1.26 9.81
CA ARG A 128 -7.88 -2.15 10.95
C ARG A 128 -8.57 -1.58 12.17
N ASP A 129 -8.94 -2.44 13.12
CA ASP A 129 -9.49 -2.03 14.41
C ASP A 129 -8.63 -0.90 15.01
N PRO A 130 -9.22 0.28 15.27
CA PRO A 130 -8.48 1.45 15.74
C PRO A 130 -7.77 1.19 17.08
N ARG A 131 -8.31 0.31 17.92
CA ARG A 131 -7.69 -0.07 19.20
C ARG A 131 -6.37 -0.79 18.97
N ASP A 132 -6.33 -1.75 18.04
CA ASP A 132 -5.10 -2.44 17.65
C ASP A 132 -4.07 -1.50 16.98
N VAL A 133 -4.55 -0.55 16.16
CA VAL A 133 -3.68 0.45 15.54
C VAL A 133 -3.01 1.34 16.59
N MET A 134 -3.80 1.84 17.56
CA MET A 134 -3.33 2.76 18.60
C MET A 134 -2.45 2.07 19.65
N LEU A 135 -2.61 0.77 19.89
CA LEU A 135 -1.72 -0.01 20.75
C LEU A 135 -0.47 -0.53 20.05
N SER A 136 -0.44 -0.47 18.73
CA SER A 136 0.65 -1.05 17.95
C SER A 136 1.97 -0.30 18.13
N ARG A 137 3.02 -1.04 18.45
CA ARG A 137 4.40 -0.55 18.57
C ARG A 137 5.13 -0.71 17.24
N HIS A 138 6.25 0.01 17.09
CA HIS A 138 7.09 -0.09 15.88
C HIS A 138 8.56 -0.21 16.27
N ALA A 139 9.19 -1.34 15.96
CA ALA A 139 10.56 -1.63 16.35
C ALA A 139 11.60 -0.62 15.83
N GLY A 140 11.33 0.00 14.67
CA GLY A 140 12.20 1.05 14.09
C GLY A 140 11.87 2.47 14.53
N ALA A 141 10.95 2.66 15.50
CA ALA A 141 10.65 3.99 16.03
C ALA A 141 11.70 4.47 17.05
N ALA A 142 11.82 5.78 17.24
CA ALA A 142 12.68 6.38 18.26
C ALA A 142 12.29 5.92 19.70
N ARG A 143 11.03 5.60 19.92
CA ARG A 143 10.47 5.07 21.16
C ARG A 143 9.70 3.77 20.89
N PRO A 144 10.40 2.63 20.71
CA PRO A 144 9.77 1.35 20.37
C PRO A 144 8.90 0.77 21.50
N ASP A 145 9.07 1.26 22.70
CA ASP A 145 8.29 0.95 23.93
C ASP A 145 6.89 1.58 23.94
N LEU A 146 6.67 2.63 23.14
CA LEU A 146 5.40 3.36 23.11
C LEU A 146 4.57 3.03 21.86
N PRO A 147 3.24 3.25 21.93
CA PRO A 147 2.38 3.22 20.75
C PRO A 147 2.90 4.15 19.64
N TYR A 148 2.97 3.63 18.41
CA TYR A 148 3.54 4.37 17.29
C TYR A 148 2.57 5.38 16.66
N ILE A 149 1.27 5.09 16.72
CA ILE A 149 0.22 5.92 16.14
C ILE A 149 -0.55 6.63 17.24
N SER A 150 -0.47 7.96 17.26
CA SER A 150 -1.32 8.77 18.13
C SER A 150 -2.76 8.82 17.60
N GLN A 151 -3.70 9.13 18.48
CA GLN A 151 -5.12 9.33 18.14
C GLN A 151 -5.29 10.36 17.02
N LYS A 152 -4.55 11.47 17.08
CA LYS A 152 -4.56 12.49 16.02
C LYS A 152 -4.08 11.94 14.67
N ARG A 153 -2.98 11.18 14.64
CA ARG A 153 -2.48 10.58 13.37
C ARG A 153 -3.45 9.56 12.80
N TRP A 154 -4.13 8.80 13.67
CA TRP A 154 -5.19 7.91 13.24
C TRP A 154 -6.33 8.70 12.59
N TYR A 155 -6.84 9.73 13.31
CA TYR A 155 -7.92 10.58 12.83
C TYR A 155 -7.59 11.27 11.51
N ASP A 156 -6.42 11.90 11.40
CA ASP A 156 -5.95 12.54 10.17
C ASP A 156 -5.89 11.54 9.00
N SER A 157 -5.50 10.27 9.27
CA SER A 157 -5.47 9.23 8.25
C SER A 157 -6.87 8.83 7.77
N ILE A 158 -7.84 8.79 8.68
CA ILE A 158 -9.23 8.47 8.32
C ILE A 158 -9.84 9.61 7.49
N LEU A 159 -9.69 10.86 7.94
CA LEU A 159 -10.17 12.02 7.17
C LEU A 159 -9.53 12.10 5.77
N ALA A 160 -8.24 11.80 5.66
CA ALA A 160 -7.56 11.74 4.37
C ALA A 160 -8.16 10.64 3.48
N THR A 161 -8.44 9.47 4.02
CA THR A 161 -9.09 8.37 3.30
C THR A 161 -10.49 8.75 2.85
N ASP A 162 -11.30 9.34 3.73
CA ASP A 162 -12.64 9.81 3.43
C ASP A 162 -12.61 10.78 2.23
N LYS A 163 -11.75 11.81 2.29
CA LYS A 163 -11.57 12.77 1.19
C LYS A 163 -11.20 12.09 -0.14
N VAL A 164 -10.30 11.11 -0.11
CA VAL A 164 -9.90 10.36 -1.32
C VAL A 164 -11.08 9.58 -1.87
N PHE A 165 -11.78 8.81 -1.02
CA PHE A 165 -12.87 7.93 -1.46
C PHE A 165 -14.10 8.72 -1.94
N ASP A 166 -14.44 9.83 -1.29
CA ASP A 166 -15.50 10.73 -1.71
C ASP A 166 -15.19 11.37 -3.06
N SER A 167 -13.95 11.86 -3.22
CA SER A 167 -13.49 12.46 -4.48
C SER A 167 -13.43 11.44 -5.62
N LEU A 168 -13.21 10.17 -5.31
CA LEU A 168 -13.12 9.06 -6.26
C LEU A 168 -14.38 8.16 -6.23
N LYS A 169 -15.55 8.67 -5.81
CA LYS A 169 -16.78 7.86 -5.63
C LYS A 169 -17.10 6.98 -6.84
N ASP A 170 -16.96 7.51 -8.05
CA ASP A 170 -17.26 6.83 -9.31
C ASP A 170 -16.06 6.07 -9.91
N HIS A 171 -14.92 6.03 -9.22
CA HIS A 171 -13.73 5.35 -9.71
C HIS A 171 -13.90 3.83 -9.59
N PRO A 172 -13.83 3.06 -10.71
CA PRO A 172 -14.18 1.63 -10.70
C PRO A 172 -13.13 0.74 -10.02
N ARG A 173 -11.91 1.23 -9.83
CA ARG A 173 -10.78 0.44 -9.32
C ARG A 173 -10.41 0.87 -7.91
N LYS A 174 -11.34 0.77 -6.98
CA LYS A 174 -11.11 1.03 -5.55
C LYS A 174 -11.65 -0.11 -4.70
N LEU A 175 -10.96 -0.41 -3.61
CA LEU A 175 -11.30 -1.49 -2.69
C LEU A 175 -10.94 -1.07 -1.27
N THR A 176 -11.84 -1.28 -0.32
CA THR A 176 -11.53 -1.26 1.10
C THR A 176 -11.46 -2.69 1.61
N LEU A 177 -10.34 -3.03 2.25
CA LEU A 177 -10.14 -4.32 2.90
C LEU A 177 -9.96 -4.11 4.40
N ARG A 178 -10.49 -5.03 5.19
CA ARG A 178 -10.18 -5.11 6.61
C ARG A 178 -8.95 -5.97 6.84
N TYR A 179 -8.07 -5.51 7.69
CA TYR A 179 -6.88 -6.28 8.10
C TYR A 179 -7.28 -7.64 8.69
N GLU A 180 -8.34 -7.66 9.47
CA GLU A 180 -8.86 -8.87 10.11
C GLU A 180 -9.34 -9.89 9.07
N ASP A 181 -10.04 -9.44 8.03
CA ASP A 181 -10.49 -10.32 6.94
C ASP A 181 -9.30 -10.82 6.11
N LEU A 182 -8.30 -9.97 5.86
CA LEU A 182 -7.07 -10.38 5.18
C LEU A 182 -6.35 -11.51 5.92
N ILE A 183 -6.38 -11.51 7.25
CA ILE A 183 -5.73 -12.52 8.10
C ILE A 183 -6.61 -13.77 8.25
N LEU A 184 -7.90 -13.60 8.56
CA LEU A 184 -8.80 -14.71 8.90
C LEU A 184 -9.39 -15.38 7.66
N LYS A 185 -9.50 -14.64 6.56
CA LYS A 185 -10.13 -15.06 5.31
C LYS A 185 -9.25 -14.69 4.09
N PRO A 186 -7.99 -15.13 4.06
CA PRO A 186 -7.03 -14.69 3.04
C PRO A 186 -7.48 -14.98 1.61
N LEU A 187 -8.15 -16.11 1.35
CA LEU A 187 -8.64 -16.47 0.02
C LEU A 187 -9.84 -15.60 -0.42
N GLU A 188 -10.73 -15.20 0.50
CA GLU A 188 -11.81 -14.27 0.20
C GLU A 188 -11.23 -12.89 -0.14
N SER A 189 -10.27 -12.40 0.64
CA SER A 189 -9.55 -11.15 0.39
C SER A 189 -8.81 -11.20 -0.95
N GLN A 190 -8.19 -12.33 -1.29
CA GLN A 190 -7.56 -12.55 -2.59
C GLN A 190 -8.58 -12.41 -3.72
N SER A 191 -9.74 -13.06 -3.62
CA SER A 191 -10.80 -12.99 -4.64
C SER A 191 -11.35 -11.56 -4.81
N GLN A 192 -11.48 -10.79 -3.72
CA GLN A 192 -11.87 -9.38 -3.80
C GLN A 192 -10.84 -8.53 -4.56
N ILE A 193 -9.55 -8.77 -4.32
CA ILE A 193 -8.45 -8.08 -5.03
C ILE A 193 -8.45 -8.45 -6.52
N GLU A 194 -8.66 -9.73 -6.85
CA GLU A 194 -8.79 -10.21 -8.22
C GLU A 194 -9.93 -9.51 -8.96
N ALA A 195 -11.10 -9.48 -8.34
CA ALA A 195 -12.30 -8.85 -8.92
C ALA A 195 -12.10 -7.33 -9.12
N ALA A 196 -11.50 -6.63 -8.16
CA ALA A 196 -11.34 -5.18 -8.20
C ALA A 196 -10.27 -4.71 -9.20
N PHE A 197 -9.21 -5.49 -9.41
CA PHE A 197 -8.04 -5.02 -10.17
C PHE A 197 -7.70 -5.85 -11.40
N GLY A 198 -8.32 -7.01 -11.59
CA GLY A 198 -8.03 -7.92 -12.70
C GLY A 198 -6.63 -8.55 -12.60
N VAL A 199 -6.10 -8.68 -11.39
CA VAL A 199 -4.91 -9.48 -11.11
C VAL A 199 -5.29 -10.96 -11.12
N LEU A 200 -4.35 -11.84 -11.44
CA LEU A 200 -4.60 -13.28 -11.50
C LEU A 200 -3.67 -14.01 -10.53
N PRO A 201 -4.16 -15.04 -9.82
CA PRO A 201 -3.33 -15.86 -8.97
C PRO A 201 -2.16 -16.47 -9.74
N ASN A 202 -1.03 -16.57 -9.10
CA ASN A 202 0.13 -17.25 -9.65
C ASN A 202 0.27 -18.64 -9.02
N PRO A 203 0.00 -19.72 -9.73
CA PRO A 203 0.06 -21.08 -9.18
C PRO A 203 1.47 -21.49 -8.70
N ASN A 204 2.49 -20.77 -9.16
CA ASN A 204 3.88 -21.01 -8.78
C ASN A 204 4.36 -20.09 -7.64
N ALA A 205 3.50 -19.18 -7.16
CA ALA A 205 3.82 -18.32 -6.02
C ALA A 205 3.45 -19.01 -4.70
N LEU A 206 3.99 -18.45 -3.61
CA LEU A 206 3.50 -18.82 -2.29
C LEU A 206 2.09 -18.26 -2.07
N PRO A 207 1.25 -18.94 -1.27
CA PRO A 207 -0.07 -18.45 -0.90
C PRO A 207 -0.02 -17.04 -0.31
N ILE A 208 -1.13 -16.33 -0.39
CA ILE A 208 -1.25 -14.92 0.05
C ILE A 208 -0.91 -14.74 1.54
N ASP A 209 -1.12 -15.76 2.37
CA ASP A 209 -0.82 -15.74 3.81
C ASP A 209 0.68 -15.91 4.13
N LYS A 210 1.52 -16.32 3.18
CA LYS A 210 2.97 -16.53 3.35
C LYS A 210 3.78 -15.25 3.15
N VAL A 211 3.42 -14.20 3.85
CA VAL A 211 3.99 -12.84 3.66
C VAL A 211 5.47 -12.76 4.00
N LYS A 212 5.90 -13.38 5.11
CA LYS A 212 7.30 -13.44 5.50
C LYS A 212 8.14 -14.18 4.46
N ASP A 213 7.65 -15.32 3.99
CA ASP A 213 8.36 -16.15 3.03
C ASP A 213 8.44 -15.44 1.66
N ASN A 214 7.40 -14.71 1.26
CA ASN A 214 7.43 -13.84 0.09
C ASN A 214 8.47 -12.73 0.24
N PHE A 215 8.55 -12.11 1.43
CA PHE A 215 9.55 -11.08 1.71
C PHE A 215 10.98 -11.63 1.60
N GLU A 216 11.29 -12.79 2.17
CA GLU A 216 12.63 -13.38 2.10
C GLU A 216 13.06 -13.63 0.63
N ARG A 217 12.13 -13.99 -0.25
CA ARG A 217 12.40 -14.11 -1.70
C ARG A 217 12.70 -12.76 -2.36
N LEU A 218 12.09 -11.68 -1.88
CA LEU A 218 12.22 -10.35 -2.45
C LEU A 218 13.26 -9.48 -1.73
N ARG A 219 13.79 -9.94 -0.59
CA ARG A 219 14.63 -9.17 0.33
C ARG A 219 15.80 -8.45 -0.34
N LEU A 220 16.46 -9.10 -1.29
CA LEU A 220 17.58 -8.52 -2.03
C LEU A 220 17.18 -7.38 -2.99
N GLN A 221 15.88 -7.20 -3.24
CA GLN A 221 15.36 -6.14 -4.08
C GLN A 221 15.00 -4.88 -3.26
N TYR A 222 14.88 -4.99 -1.93
CA TYR A 222 14.52 -3.89 -1.05
C TYR A 222 15.71 -2.97 -0.76
N ASP A 223 15.42 -1.68 -0.60
CA ASP A 223 16.40 -0.70 -0.13
C ASP A 223 16.86 -1.08 1.30
N ALA A 224 18.16 -1.04 1.56
CA ALA A 224 18.72 -1.38 2.85
C ALA A 224 18.13 -0.55 4.01
N ARG A 225 17.64 0.66 3.72
CA ARG A 225 16.97 1.54 4.69
C ARG A 225 15.60 1.04 5.14
N GLU A 226 14.93 0.24 4.31
CA GLU A 226 13.62 -0.33 4.62
C GLU A 226 13.71 -1.63 5.43
N LEU A 227 14.83 -2.34 5.35
CA LEU A 227 15.01 -3.66 5.97
C LEU A 227 14.79 -3.66 7.49
N PRO A 228 15.25 -2.67 8.28
CA PRO A 228 15.01 -2.65 9.73
C PRO A 228 13.53 -2.63 10.10
N ALA A 229 12.70 -1.91 9.32
CA ALA A 229 11.26 -1.85 9.55
C ALA A 229 10.54 -3.17 9.24
N LEU A 230 11.19 -4.06 8.47
CA LEU A 230 10.66 -5.35 8.06
C LEU A 230 11.13 -6.53 8.92
N ASN A 231 12.08 -6.31 9.85
CA ASN A 231 12.61 -7.37 10.71
C ASN A 231 11.54 -8.03 11.62
N GLY A 232 10.44 -7.35 11.89
CA GLY A 232 9.30 -7.89 12.66
C GLY A 232 8.21 -8.53 11.81
N LEU A 233 8.44 -8.71 10.51
CA LEU A 233 7.45 -9.28 9.59
C LEU A 233 7.18 -10.74 9.93
N ARG A 234 5.90 -11.14 9.89
CA ARG A 234 5.43 -12.52 10.12
C ARG A 234 4.55 -12.94 8.95
N ASN A 235 4.36 -14.24 8.80
CA ASN A 235 3.23 -14.76 8.02
C ASN A 235 1.91 -14.33 8.67
N MET A 236 0.81 -14.40 7.93
CA MET A 236 -0.49 -14.06 8.48
C MET A 236 -0.84 -15.05 9.60
N ASP A 237 -1.19 -14.51 10.75
CA ASP A 237 -1.45 -15.28 11.96
C ASP A 237 -2.69 -14.70 12.66
N ALA A 238 -3.69 -15.55 12.86
CA ALA A 238 -4.94 -15.20 13.52
C ALA A 238 -4.73 -14.64 14.94
N GLU A 239 -3.63 -15.01 15.62
CA GLU A 239 -3.30 -14.46 16.93
C GLU A 239 -3.02 -12.95 16.92
N THR A 240 -2.71 -12.38 15.76
CA THR A 240 -2.49 -10.92 15.63
C THR A 240 -3.77 -10.10 15.47
N VAL A 241 -4.90 -10.78 15.29
CA VAL A 241 -6.22 -10.13 15.12
C VAL A 241 -6.84 -9.89 16.50
N LEU A 242 -7.37 -8.68 16.67
CA LEU A 242 -8.01 -8.23 17.92
C LEU A 242 -7.09 -8.42 19.14
N HIS A 243 -5.82 -8.09 18.96
CA HIS A 243 -4.79 -8.24 20.00
C HIS A 243 -5.17 -7.47 21.28
N TRP A 244 -5.83 -6.32 21.17
CA TRP A 244 -6.31 -5.54 22.30
C TRP A 244 -7.25 -6.33 23.23
N ARG A 245 -8.07 -7.23 22.68
CA ARG A 245 -8.95 -8.10 23.50
C ARG A 245 -8.16 -9.16 24.25
N LYS A 246 -7.14 -9.72 23.59
CA LYS A 246 -6.34 -10.82 24.14
C LYS A 246 -5.36 -10.33 25.19
N SER A 247 -4.78 -9.13 24.99
CA SER A 247 -3.84 -8.54 25.94
C SER A 247 -4.51 -7.92 27.17
N GLY A 248 -5.83 -7.64 27.09
CA GLY A 248 -6.55 -6.88 28.10
C GLY A 248 -6.17 -5.39 28.12
N GLU A 249 -5.31 -4.94 27.19
CA GLU A 249 -4.94 -3.53 27.04
C GLU A 249 -6.01 -2.83 26.20
N ALA A 250 -6.52 -1.70 26.65
CA ALA A 250 -7.38 -0.81 25.89
C ALA A 250 -6.70 0.54 25.73
N PRO A 251 -6.73 1.15 24.53
CA PRO A 251 -6.25 2.52 24.41
C PRO A 251 -7.18 3.47 25.17
N SER A 252 -6.60 4.44 25.88
CA SER A 252 -7.40 5.54 26.43
C SER A 252 -7.85 6.46 25.28
N PHE A 253 -9.08 6.90 25.31
CA PHE A 253 -9.65 7.86 24.37
C PHE A 253 -9.86 9.25 25.00
N GLU A 254 -9.40 9.48 26.20
CA GLU A 254 -9.62 10.71 27.00
C GLU A 254 -9.07 11.97 26.33
N THR A 255 -8.04 11.83 25.48
CA THR A 255 -7.44 12.97 24.77
C THR A 255 -8.08 13.23 23.41
N MET A 256 -9.08 12.46 23.01
CA MET A 256 -9.84 12.70 21.80
C MET A 256 -10.83 13.87 21.96
N THR A 257 -10.88 14.73 20.95
CA THR A 257 -11.94 15.73 20.86
C THR A 257 -13.29 15.06 20.56
N PRO A 258 -14.43 15.74 20.80
CA PRO A 258 -15.74 15.22 20.43
C PRO A 258 -15.84 14.75 18.97
N ASP A 259 -15.29 15.54 18.03
CA ASP A 259 -15.28 15.20 16.60
C ASP A 259 -14.47 13.93 16.30
N MET A 260 -13.35 13.75 16.98
CA MET A 260 -12.53 12.54 16.86
C MET A 260 -13.25 11.31 17.37
N LEU A 261 -13.93 11.43 18.52
CA LEU A 261 -14.72 10.34 19.10
C LEU A 261 -15.92 9.98 18.20
N ASP A 262 -16.57 10.97 17.65
CA ASP A 262 -17.71 10.78 16.74
C ASP A 262 -17.28 10.06 15.45
N ARG A 263 -16.14 10.47 14.86
CA ARG A 263 -15.60 9.80 13.68
C ARG A 263 -15.12 8.39 14.01
N LEU A 264 -14.56 8.16 15.21
CA LEU A 264 -14.14 6.86 15.68
C LEU A 264 -15.33 5.89 15.80
N LYS A 265 -16.44 6.34 16.41
CA LYS A 265 -17.69 5.54 16.52
C LYS A 265 -18.22 5.18 15.13
N ARG A 266 -18.35 6.16 14.24
CA ARG A 266 -18.79 5.92 12.86
C ARG A 266 -17.88 4.95 12.13
N PHE A 267 -16.55 5.10 12.26
CA PHE A 267 -15.59 4.18 11.66
C PHE A 267 -15.78 2.74 12.13
N CYS A 268 -16.01 2.55 13.43
CA CYS A 268 -16.30 1.21 13.97
C CYS A 268 -17.59 0.62 13.39
N GLU A 269 -18.65 1.42 13.28
CA GLU A 269 -19.93 0.99 12.71
C GLU A 269 -19.80 0.66 11.21
N GLU A 270 -19.16 1.54 10.41
CA GLU A 270 -18.94 1.37 8.97
C GLU A 270 -18.15 0.10 8.65
N HIS A 271 -17.23 -0.28 9.51
CA HIS A 271 -16.34 -1.43 9.29
C HIS A 271 -16.65 -2.64 10.16
N GLY A 272 -17.75 -2.64 10.90
CA GLY A 272 -18.21 -3.76 11.71
C GLY A 272 -17.27 -4.10 12.88
N TYR A 273 -16.65 -3.09 13.48
CA TYR A 273 -15.94 -3.22 14.74
C TYR A 273 -16.89 -3.02 15.92
N ASP A 274 -16.54 -3.57 17.09
CA ASP A 274 -17.34 -3.34 18.29
C ASP A 274 -17.42 -1.85 18.65
N ARG A 275 -18.54 -1.48 19.20
CA ARG A 275 -18.75 -0.12 19.73
C ARG A 275 -17.71 0.23 20.80
N ILE A 276 -17.31 1.49 20.79
CA ILE A 276 -16.37 2.10 21.76
C ILE A 276 -17.15 2.86 22.81
#